data_7aee93356a576aebd4c4b45cd8e9fa15
#
_entry.id   7aee93356a576aebd4c4b45cd8e9fa15
#
_cell.length_a   1.000
_cell.length_b   1.000
_cell.length_c   1.000
_cell.angle_alpha   90.00
_cell.angle_beta   90.00
_cell.angle_gamma   90.00
#
_symmetry.space_group_name_H-M   'P 1'
#
loop_
_entity.id
_entity.type
_entity.pdbx_description
1 polymer ?
#
loop_
_entity_poly.entity_id
_entity_poly.type
_entity_poly.pdbx_seq_one_letter_code
_entity_poly.pdbx_strand_id
1 'polypeptide(L)'
;MLHNALGVLWTTQRQFVFPVTMYLANTVRRLIARSSTMSTMTAVAAPGVSTSPDAFSRLRRYNIGLGFIHLAQAVAMLVLSNGFTLPVWRSFLSGPPGTAPTSEPWFDVPLGPLVAAFLLFASLDHFLMAAPKINNWYNGMLANQRNDARWIEYSISASLMMVLIAMICGVTDFGALVAIAGVNSCMIFFGLMQEVFTKPGKGVNWMPYIFGCFAGAIPWAIVAIQIASAEERAIDGGVPGFVYGIIISLFLFFNTFSVNMVLQYKQVGKWKDYLYGEKVYLLMSLIAKTILAWQVFANVLVP
;
A
#
# COMPACT_ATOMS: atom_id res chain seq x y z
N MET A 1 -17.92 22.10 31.09
CA MET A 1 -18.23 21.23 29.94
C MET A 1 -16.98 20.64 29.25
N LEU A 2 -15.88 21.36 29.05
CA LEU A 2 -14.65 20.83 28.43
C LEU A 2 -14.03 19.64 29.19
N HIS A 3 -14.08 19.60 30.52
CA HIS A 3 -13.48 18.54 31.34
C HIS A 3 -14.17 17.19 31.17
N ASN A 4 -15.48 17.17 30.92
CA ASN A 4 -16.23 15.95 30.66
C ASN A 4 -16.01 15.41 29.21
N ALA A 5 -15.82 16.29 28.23
CA ALA A 5 -15.54 15.90 26.85
C ALA A 5 -14.15 15.25 26.69
N LEU A 6 -13.14 15.77 27.40
CA LEU A 6 -11.80 15.18 27.43
C LEU A 6 -11.79 13.81 28.13
N GLY A 7 -12.58 13.63 29.19
CA GLY A 7 -12.73 12.35 29.89
C GLY A 7 -13.36 11.25 28.99
N VAL A 8 -14.36 11.61 28.19
CA VAL A 8 -15.01 10.68 27.24
C VAL A 8 -14.04 10.31 26.10
N LEU A 9 -13.29 11.27 25.56
CA LEU A 9 -12.28 11.00 24.51
C LEU A 9 -11.16 10.08 25.03
N TRP A 10 -10.68 10.28 26.27
CA TRP A 10 -9.66 9.43 26.89
C TRP A 10 -10.14 8.00 27.18
N THR A 11 -11.39 7.83 27.59
CA THR A 11 -11.99 6.50 27.81
C THR A 11 -12.25 5.78 26.50
N THR A 12 -12.72 6.46 25.47
CA THR A 12 -12.96 5.87 24.15
C THR A 12 -11.64 5.48 23.45
N GLN A 13 -10.61 6.33 23.59
CA GLN A 13 -9.29 6.03 23.04
C GLN A 13 -8.64 4.80 23.71
N ARG A 14 -8.83 4.59 25.02
CA ARG A 14 -8.38 3.39 25.73
C ARG A 14 -9.14 2.13 25.32
N GLN A 15 -10.43 2.23 25.01
CA GLN A 15 -11.24 1.05 24.66
C GLN A 15 -10.97 0.52 23.24
N PHE A 16 -10.61 1.36 22.29
CA PHE A 16 -10.41 0.95 20.89
C PHE A 16 -8.95 0.89 20.44
N VAL A 17 -8.11 1.81 20.86
CA VAL A 17 -6.70 1.87 20.41
C VAL A 17 -5.83 0.89 21.19
N PHE A 18 -6.06 0.71 22.49
CA PHE A 18 -5.29 -0.20 23.34
C PHE A 18 -5.44 -1.68 22.96
N PRO A 19 -6.62 -2.22 22.64
CA PRO A 19 -6.76 -3.60 22.18
C PRO A 19 -6.10 -3.86 20.82
N VAL A 20 -6.17 -2.91 19.89
CA VAL A 20 -5.57 -3.07 18.55
C VAL A 20 -4.05 -3.01 18.61
N THR A 21 -3.48 -2.07 19.36
CA THR A 21 -2.02 -1.96 19.54
C THR A 21 -1.47 -3.16 20.34
N MET A 22 -2.20 -3.64 21.35
CA MET A 22 -1.82 -4.82 22.13
C MET A 22 -1.96 -6.11 21.32
N TYR A 23 -2.97 -6.21 20.46
CA TYR A 23 -3.13 -7.32 19.51
C TYR A 23 -1.99 -7.33 18.47
N LEU A 24 -1.66 -6.18 17.89
CA LEU A 24 -0.55 -6.02 16.95
C LEU A 24 0.79 -6.32 17.64
N ALA A 25 1.03 -5.78 18.82
CA ALA A 25 2.25 -6.05 19.60
C ALA A 25 2.37 -7.54 19.99
N ASN A 26 1.30 -8.18 20.41
CA ASN A 26 1.28 -9.62 20.71
C ASN A 26 1.42 -10.47 19.45
N THR A 27 0.85 -10.04 18.32
CA THR A 27 1.03 -10.71 17.03
C THR A 27 2.49 -10.60 16.57
N VAL A 28 3.09 -9.43 16.66
CA VAL A 28 4.52 -9.20 16.36
C VAL A 28 5.40 -10.00 17.33
N ARG A 29 5.12 -10.02 18.65
CA ARG A 29 5.84 -10.84 19.62
C ARG A 29 5.70 -12.34 19.33
N ARG A 30 4.52 -12.83 18.95
CA ARG A 30 4.31 -14.23 18.56
C ARG A 30 5.02 -14.56 17.25
N LEU A 31 5.11 -13.64 16.32
CA LEU A 31 5.88 -13.79 15.08
C LEU A 31 7.38 -13.87 15.38
N ILE A 32 7.89 -13.01 16.26
CA ILE A 32 9.30 -13.04 16.73
C ILE A 32 9.60 -14.31 17.53
N ALA A 33 8.73 -14.71 18.45
CA ALA A 33 8.92 -15.92 19.26
C ALA A 33 8.82 -17.22 18.44
N ARG A 34 7.96 -17.28 17.41
CA ARG A 34 7.91 -18.40 16.47
C ARG A 34 9.14 -18.46 15.56
N SER A 35 9.78 -17.34 15.29
CA SER A 35 11.05 -17.28 14.54
C SER A 35 12.19 -18.03 15.25
N SER A 36 12.24 -18.02 16.57
CA SER A 36 13.27 -18.73 17.34
C SER A 36 13.05 -20.25 17.42
N THR A 37 11.80 -20.72 17.34
CA THR A 37 11.46 -22.16 17.33
C THR A 37 11.45 -22.79 15.93
N MET A 38 11.36 -21.99 14.86
CA MET A 38 11.41 -22.50 13.47
C MET A 38 12.83 -22.76 12.94
N SER A 39 13.88 -22.43 13.71
CA SER A 39 15.28 -22.62 13.29
C SER A 39 15.73 -24.09 13.23
N THR A 40 14.90 -25.04 13.63
CA THR A 40 15.26 -26.47 13.67
C THR A 40 14.32 -27.40 12.91
N MET A 41 13.26 -26.89 12.30
CA MET A 41 12.41 -27.70 11.44
C MET A 41 12.80 -27.47 9.98
N THR A 42 13.34 -28.48 9.32
CA THR A 42 13.35 -28.59 7.85
C THR A 42 11.90 -28.54 7.39
N ALA A 43 11.43 -27.33 7.05
CA ALA A 43 10.07 -27.15 6.59
C ALA A 43 9.90 -27.90 5.25
N VAL A 44 9.09 -28.94 5.26
CA VAL A 44 8.59 -29.54 4.02
C VAL A 44 7.74 -28.47 3.37
N ALA A 45 8.19 -27.95 2.22
CA ALA A 45 7.47 -26.89 1.52
C ALA A 45 6.09 -27.37 1.08
N ALA A 46 5.14 -26.44 1.05
CA ALA A 46 3.80 -26.70 0.53
C ALA A 46 3.86 -27.13 -0.97
N PRO A 47 2.95 -27.99 -1.42
CA PRO A 47 2.87 -28.35 -2.85
C PRO A 47 2.76 -27.09 -3.73
N GLY A 48 3.51 -27.04 -4.84
CA GLY A 48 3.50 -25.90 -5.77
C GLY A 48 4.48 -24.78 -5.40
N VAL A 49 5.42 -25.00 -4.50
CA VAL A 49 6.53 -24.09 -4.26
C VAL A 49 7.84 -24.73 -4.75
N SER A 50 8.56 -24.02 -5.61
CA SER A 50 9.91 -24.43 -5.99
C SER A 50 10.83 -24.35 -4.76
N THR A 51 11.31 -25.51 -4.29
CA THR A 51 12.16 -25.61 -3.10
C THR A 51 13.64 -25.60 -3.41
N SER A 52 14.04 -25.35 -4.65
CA SER A 52 15.46 -25.33 -4.98
C SER A 52 16.17 -24.20 -4.22
N PRO A 53 17.29 -24.46 -3.54
CA PRO A 53 18.09 -23.42 -2.88
C PRO A 53 18.44 -22.25 -3.81
N ASP A 54 18.62 -22.54 -5.09
CA ASP A 54 18.87 -21.53 -6.12
C ASP A 54 17.70 -20.58 -6.37
N ALA A 55 16.44 -21.04 -6.20
CA ALA A 55 15.27 -20.18 -6.39
C ALA A 55 15.22 -19.07 -5.32
N PHE A 56 15.43 -19.43 -4.04
CA PHE A 56 15.48 -18.47 -2.94
C PHE A 56 16.71 -17.56 -3.02
N SER A 57 17.88 -18.10 -3.40
CA SER A 57 19.09 -17.31 -3.64
C SER A 57 18.89 -16.27 -4.76
N ARG A 58 18.24 -16.64 -5.85
CA ARG A 58 17.88 -15.70 -6.93
C ARG A 58 16.90 -14.65 -6.45
N LEU A 59 15.88 -15.03 -5.67
CA LEU A 59 14.91 -14.10 -5.13
C LEU A 59 15.57 -13.09 -4.17
N ARG A 60 16.51 -13.54 -3.33
CA ARG A 60 17.30 -12.66 -2.47
C ARG A 60 18.09 -11.63 -3.24
N ARG A 61 18.81 -12.06 -4.31
CA ARG A 61 19.56 -11.13 -5.19
C ARG A 61 18.62 -10.15 -5.89
N TYR A 62 17.43 -10.62 -6.28
CA TYR A 62 16.40 -9.78 -6.88
C TYR A 62 15.93 -8.70 -5.92
N ASN A 63 15.63 -9.05 -4.66
CA ASN A 63 15.29 -8.07 -3.61
C ASN A 63 16.41 -7.04 -3.40
N ILE A 64 17.69 -7.45 -3.35
CA ILE A 64 18.80 -6.51 -3.20
C ILE A 64 18.83 -5.51 -4.36
N GLY A 65 18.71 -5.99 -5.60
CA GLY A 65 18.66 -5.12 -6.78
C GLY A 65 17.49 -4.13 -6.75
N LEU A 66 16.29 -4.60 -6.41
CA LEU A 66 15.11 -3.75 -6.28
C LEU A 66 15.25 -2.71 -5.17
N GLY A 67 15.85 -3.10 -4.02
CA GLY A 67 16.14 -2.18 -2.94
C GLY A 67 17.01 -1.01 -3.39
N PHE A 68 18.08 -1.27 -4.13
CA PHE A 68 18.93 -0.22 -4.69
C PHE A 68 18.24 0.65 -5.74
N ILE A 69 17.42 0.07 -6.59
CA ILE A 69 16.64 0.83 -7.60
C ILE A 69 15.68 1.79 -6.90
N HIS A 70 14.90 1.32 -5.92
CA HIS A 70 13.99 2.16 -5.17
C HIS A 70 14.72 3.25 -4.38
N LEU A 71 15.86 2.91 -3.75
CA LEU A 71 16.68 3.88 -3.03
C LEU A 71 17.19 4.98 -3.96
N ALA A 72 17.74 4.62 -5.11
CA ALA A 72 18.24 5.59 -6.08
C ALA A 72 17.13 6.52 -6.57
N GLN A 73 15.93 6.00 -6.84
CA GLN A 73 14.79 6.81 -7.23
C GLN A 73 14.32 7.72 -6.08
N ALA A 74 14.29 7.23 -4.84
CA ALA A 74 13.92 8.04 -3.68
C ALA A 74 14.89 9.20 -3.47
N VAL A 75 16.19 8.94 -3.56
CA VAL A 75 17.22 9.98 -3.49
C VAL A 75 17.07 10.98 -4.63
N ALA A 76 16.83 10.51 -5.85
CA ALA A 76 16.60 11.39 -7.00
C ALA A 76 15.37 12.30 -6.77
N MET A 77 14.26 11.77 -6.24
CA MET A 77 13.08 12.57 -5.89
C MET A 77 13.39 13.64 -4.84
N LEU A 78 14.17 13.31 -3.81
CA LEU A 78 14.53 14.29 -2.76
C LEU A 78 15.48 15.38 -3.25
N VAL A 79 16.40 15.05 -4.16
CA VAL A 79 17.45 15.98 -4.61
C VAL A 79 17.00 16.84 -5.78
N LEU A 80 16.20 16.27 -6.68
CA LEU A 80 15.82 16.92 -7.94
C LEU A 80 14.46 17.62 -7.90
N SER A 81 13.62 17.34 -6.90
CA SER A 81 12.29 17.96 -6.82
C SER A 81 12.36 19.41 -6.38
N ASN A 82 11.47 20.22 -6.96
CA ASN A 82 11.19 21.58 -6.48
C ASN A 82 10.45 21.54 -5.13
N GLY A 83 10.21 22.71 -4.55
CA GLY A 83 9.50 22.87 -3.27
C GLY A 83 7.97 22.81 -3.36
N PHE A 84 7.38 22.22 -4.41
CA PHE A 84 5.93 22.20 -4.61
C PHE A 84 5.20 21.46 -3.49
N THR A 85 4.16 22.09 -2.94
CA THR A 85 3.33 21.56 -1.87
C THR A 85 1.86 21.54 -2.30
N LEU A 86 1.08 20.65 -1.68
CA LEU A 86 -0.38 20.66 -1.78
C LEU A 86 -0.97 20.91 -0.39
N PRO A 87 -1.95 21.84 -0.27
CA PRO A 87 -2.59 22.14 1.01
C PRO A 87 -3.51 21.01 1.43
N VAL A 88 -3.49 20.69 2.71
CA VAL A 88 -4.48 19.83 3.36
C VAL A 88 -5.41 20.71 4.18
N TRP A 89 -6.69 20.53 3.98
CA TRP A 89 -7.75 21.29 4.63
C TRP A 89 -8.43 20.47 5.71
N ARG A 90 -8.94 21.12 6.73
CA ARG A 90 -9.86 20.53 7.68
C ARG A 90 -11.21 21.20 7.60
N SER A 91 -12.26 20.39 7.67
CA SER A 91 -13.64 20.87 7.65
C SER A 91 -14.32 20.54 8.98
N PHE A 92 -15.03 21.49 9.55
CA PHE A 92 -15.74 21.34 10.83
C PHE A 92 -17.00 22.18 10.87
N LEU A 93 -17.95 21.82 11.74
CA LEU A 93 -19.13 22.62 12.01
C LEU A 93 -18.80 23.70 13.03
N SER A 94 -19.08 24.96 12.68
CA SER A 94 -18.97 26.13 13.59
C SER A 94 -20.27 26.46 14.34
N GLY A 95 -21.33 25.67 14.13
CA GLY A 95 -22.65 25.81 14.73
C GLY A 95 -23.40 24.50 14.91
N PRO A 96 -24.70 24.52 15.18
CA PRO A 96 -25.52 23.32 15.36
C PRO A 96 -25.56 22.45 14.11
N PRO A 97 -25.96 21.14 14.21
CA PRO A 97 -26.18 20.29 13.04
C PRO A 97 -27.09 20.97 12.00
N GLY A 98 -26.69 20.93 10.73
CA GLY A 98 -27.35 21.65 9.63
C GLY A 98 -26.71 23.00 9.25
N THR A 99 -25.78 23.52 10.05
CA THR A 99 -24.94 24.66 9.66
C THR A 99 -23.97 24.23 8.56
N ALA A 100 -23.72 25.10 7.58
CA ALA A 100 -22.71 24.83 6.57
C ALA A 100 -21.32 24.64 7.21
N PRO A 101 -20.53 23.64 6.80
CA PRO A 101 -19.21 23.43 7.37
C PRO A 101 -18.27 24.59 7.00
N THR A 102 -17.41 24.96 7.92
CA THR A 102 -16.29 25.86 7.70
C THR A 102 -15.06 25.02 7.31
N SER A 103 -14.36 25.41 6.27
CA SER A 103 -13.11 24.78 5.83
C SER A 103 -11.96 25.77 5.96
N GLU A 104 -10.83 25.30 6.50
CA GLU A 104 -9.62 26.12 6.62
C GLU A 104 -8.38 25.30 6.27
N PRO A 105 -7.32 25.89 5.70
CA PRO A 105 -6.06 25.21 5.47
C PRO A 105 -5.44 24.82 6.81
N TRP A 106 -4.90 23.59 6.89
CA TRP A 106 -4.29 23.07 8.12
C TRP A 106 -2.78 22.97 8.02
N PHE A 107 -2.28 22.29 6.98
CA PHE A 107 -0.85 22.18 6.69
C PHE A 107 -0.62 21.85 5.22
N ASP A 108 0.60 22.07 4.76
CA ASP A 108 1.03 21.74 3.40
C ASP A 108 1.84 20.46 3.36
N VAL A 109 1.57 19.62 2.37
CA VAL A 109 2.30 18.38 2.12
C VAL A 109 3.29 18.58 0.97
N PRO A 110 4.60 18.49 1.23
CA PRO A 110 5.61 18.56 0.18
C PRO A 110 5.59 17.29 -0.66
N LEU A 111 5.32 17.42 -1.99
CA LEU A 111 5.12 16.28 -2.87
C LEU A 111 6.39 15.47 -3.11
N GLY A 112 7.54 16.10 -3.27
CA GLY A 112 8.81 15.41 -3.46
C GLY A 112 9.13 14.42 -2.31
N PRO A 113 9.13 14.87 -1.05
CA PRO A 113 9.24 13.99 0.12
C PRO A 113 8.15 12.92 0.20
N LEU A 114 6.89 13.21 -0.16
CA LEU A 114 5.83 12.21 -0.15
C LEU A 114 6.07 11.10 -1.18
N VAL A 115 6.52 11.47 -2.40
CA VAL A 115 6.94 10.49 -3.42
C VAL A 115 8.13 9.68 -2.95
N ALA A 116 9.14 10.33 -2.38
CA ALA A 116 10.31 9.62 -1.84
C ALA A 116 9.93 8.64 -0.73
N ALA A 117 8.95 8.96 0.10
CA ALA A 117 8.53 8.14 1.23
C ALA A 117 8.08 6.74 0.80
N PHE A 118 7.17 6.61 -0.18
CA PHE A 118 6.73 5.27 -0.60
C PHE A 118 7.83 4.47 -1.32
N LEU A 119 8.78 5.15 -1.98
CA LEU A 119 9.96 4.51 -2.56
C LEU A 119 10.93 4.02 -1.48
N LEU A 120 11.15 4.82 -0.41
CA LEU A 120 11.98 4.44 0.73
C LEU A 120 11.38 3.26 1.51
N PHE A 121 10.06 3.24 1.71
CA PHE A 121 9.40 2.09 2.34
C PHE A 121 9.63 0.80 1.55
N ALA A 122 9.48 0.85 0.22
CA ALA A 122 9.76 -0.30 -0.63
C ALA A 122 11.24 -0.70 -0.59
N SER A 123 12.17 0.26 -0.65
CA SER A 123 13.60 0.01 -0.54
C SER A 123 13.96 -0.68 0.78
N LEU A 124 13.42 -0.15 1.88
CA LEU A 124 13.64 -0.69 3.22
C LEU A 124 13.13 -2.15 3.32
N ASP A 125 11.91 -2.42 2.85
CA ASP A 125 11.36 -3.77 2.84
C ASP A 125 12.26 -4.74 2.06
N HIS A 126 12.67 -4.37 0.85
CA HIS A 126 13.55 -5.20 0.03
C HIS A 126 14.88 -5.51 0.72
N PHE A 127 15.53 -4.54 1.36
CA PHE A 127 16.77 -4.78 2.11
C PHE A 127 16.53 -5.62 3.35
N LEU A 128 15.43 -5.42 4.06
CA LEU A 128 15.05 -6.25 5.21
C LEU A 128 14.83 -7.71 4.80
N MET A 129 14.07 -7.96 3.72
CA MET A 129 13.85 -9.32 3.21
C MET A 129 15.13 -9.99 2.71
N ALA A 130 16.13 -9.21 2.31
CA ALA A 130 17.44 -9.72 1.91
C ALA A 130 18.43 -9.90 3.09
N ALA A 131 18.18 -9.28 4.25
CA ALA A 131 19.06 -9.36 5.42
C ALA A 131 19.16 -10.79 5.97
N PRO A 132 20.36 -11.30 6.32
CA PRO A 132 20.59 -12.74 6.55
C PRO A 132 19.62 -13.41 7.53
N LYS A 133 19.36 -12.77 8.69
CA LYS A 133 18.43 -13.34 9.71
C LYS A 133 16.96 -13.29 9.26
N ILE A 134 16.55 -12.19 8.63
CA ILE A 134 15.17 -11.97 8.17
C ILE A 134 14.89 -12.82 6.93
N ASN A 135 15.88 -13.00 6.06
CA ASN A 135 15.74 -13.79 4.84
C ASN A 135 15.35 -15.26 5.13
N ASN A 136 15.87 -15.86 6.20
CA ASN A 136 15.48 -17.21 6.59
C ASN A 136 13.99 -17.29 6.98
N TRP A 137 13.51 -16.32 7.77
CA TRP A 137 12.09 -16.21 8.12
C TRP A 137 11.22 -15.96 6.88
N TYR A 138 11.65 -15.04 6.01
CA TYR A 138 10.99 -14.72 4.75
C TYR A 138 10.85 -15.95 3.84
N ASN A 139 11.95 -16.69 3.64
CA ASN A 139 11.94 -17.92 2.85
C ASN A 139 11.02 -18.98 3.46
N GLY A 140 10.98 -19.09 4.79
CA GLY A 140 10.05 -20.00 5.49
C GLY A 140 8.58 -19.64 5.28
N MET A 141 8.23 -18.35 5.21
CA MET A 141 6.88 -17.92 4.86
C MET A 141 6.53 -18.25 3.41
N LEU A 142 7.43 -17.93 2.47
CA LEU A 142 7.23 -18.22 1.05
C LEU A 142 7.09 -19.73 0.79
N ALA A 143 7.86 -20.58 1.49
CA ALA A 143 7.72 -22.03 1.42
C ALA A 143 6.32 -22.50 1.86
N ASN A 144 5.62 -21.73 2.69
CA ASN A 144 4.25 -21.97 3.13
C ASN A 144 3.20 -21.19 2.29
N GLN A 145 3.58 -20.69 1.12
CA GLN A 145 2.69 -19.90 0.25
C GLN A 145 2.07 -18.70 0.97
N ARG A 146 2.90 -17.91 1.64
CA ARG A 146 2.49 -16.73 2.39
C ARG A 146 3.61 -15.67 2.37
N ASN A 147 3.22 -14.39 2.28
CA ASN A 147 4.17 -13.28 2.33
C ASN A 147 3.60 -12.09 3.11
N ASP A 148 3.67 -12.17 4.45
CA ASP A 148 3.14 -11.12 5.34
C ASP A 148 3.89 -9.79 5.13
N ALA A 149 5.19 -9.83 4.86
CA ALA A 149 6.00 -8.64 4.66
C ALA A 149 5.48 -7.79 3.49
N ARG A 150 5.19 -8.42 2.34
CA ARG A 150 4.60 -7.75 1.19
C ARG A 150 3.30 -7.04 1.54
N TRP A 151 2.39 -7.68 2.25
CA TRP A 151 1.09 -7.09 2.60
C TRP A 151 1.24 -5.94 3.58
N ILE A 152 2.18 -6.01 4.53
CA ILE A 152 2.47 -4.91 5.44
C ILE A 152 3.09 -3.73 4.68
N GLU A 153 4.09 -3.96 3.85
CA GLU A 153 4.72 -2.93 3.04
C GLU A 153 3.69 -2.26 2.11
N TYR A 154 2.90 -3.04 1.38
CA TYR A 154 1.88 -2.49 0.46
C TYR A 154 0.79 -1.71 1.19
N SER A 155 0.38 -2.12 2.40
CA SER A 155 -0.62 -1.37 3.17
C SER A 155 -0.18 0.06 3.49
N ILE A 156 1.12 0.30 3.59
CA ILE A 156 1.71 1.62 3.81
C ILE A 156 1.99 2.30 2.47
N SER A 157 2.83 1.70 1.64
CA SER A 157 3.33 2.35 0.42
C SER A 157 2.23 2.59 -0.62
N ALA A 158 1.34 1.61 -0.87
CA ALA A 158 0.25 1.79 -1.82
C ALA A 158 -0.82 2.77 -1.29
N SER A 159 -0.99 2.86 0.04
CA SER A 159 -1.90 3.87 0.61
C SER A 159 -1.31 5.28 0.51
N LEU A 160 0.00 5.46 0.68
CA LEU A 160 0.65 6.74 0.39
C LEU A 160 0.54 7.11 -1.09
N MET A 161 0.71 6.14 -2.00
CA MET A 161 0.49 6.35 -3.43
C MET A 161 -0.94 6.79 -3.72
N MET A 162 -1.93 6.14 -3.12
CA MET A 162 -3.35 6.46 -3.33
C MET A 162 -3.72 7.84 -2.77
N VAL A 163 -3.17 8.22 -1.61
CA VAL A 163 -3.31 9.58 -1.06
C VAL A 163 -2.72 10.60 -2.01
N LEU A 164 -1.51 10.37 -2.52
CA LEU A 164 -0.87 11.27 -3.50
C LEU A 164 -1.73 11.44 -4.77
N ILE A 165 -2.25 10.35 -5.33
CA ILE A 165 -3.15 10.38 -6.49
C ILE A 165 -4.39 11.19 -6.16
N ALA A 166 -5.02 10.96 -5.02
CA ALA A 166 -6.22 11.69 -4.59
C ALA A 166 -5.94 13.20 -4.42
N MET A 167 -4.80 13.57 -3.82
CA MET A 167 -4.40 14.97 -3.65
C MET A 167 -4.15 15.67 -4.99
N ILE A 168 -3.48 15.02 -5.94
CA ILE A 168 -3.27 15.56 -7.30
C ILE A 168 -4.60 15.73 -8.03
N CYS A 169 -5.59 14.89 -7.74
CA CYS A 169 -6.95 15.01 -8.27
C CYS A 169 -7.82 16.02 -7.52
N GLY A 170 -7.27 16.74 -6.53
CA GLY A 170 -7.98 17.81 -5.81
C GLY A 170 -8.71 17.37 -4.55
N VAL A 171 -8.49 16.15 -4.06
CA VAL A 171 -8.98 15.73 -2.72
C VAL A 171 -8.03 16.29 -1.68
N THR A 172 -8.46 17.33 -0.96
CA THR A 172 -7.62 18.05 0.01
C THR A 172 -8.11 17.94 1.45
N ASP A 173 -9.35 17.47 1.67
CA ASP A 173 -9.89 17.30 3.02
C ASP A 173 -9.17 16.18 3.78
N PHE A 174 -8.66 16.51 4.98
CA PHE A 174 -7.89 15.57 5.82
C PHE A 174 -8.67 14.30 6.16
N GLY A 175 -9.96 14.45 6.49
CA GLY A 175 -10.81 13.30 6.83
C GLY A 175 -10.98 12.36 5.65
N ALA A 176 -11.19 12.90 4.46
CA ALA A 176 -11.27 12.13 3.22
C ALA A 176 -9.94 11.41 2.89
N LEU A 177 -8.79 12.10 3.04
CA LEU A 177 -7.47 11.49 2.80
C LEU A 177 -7.18 10.34 3.77
N VAL A 178 -7.51 10.50 5.06
CA VAL A 178 -7.36 9.43 6.06
C VAL A 178 -8.29 8.27 5.75
N ALA A 179 -9.54 8.52 5.35
CA ALA A 179 -10.48 7.48 4.96
C ALA A 179 -9.99 6.71 3.71
N ILE A 180 -9.49 7.40 2.70
CA ILE A 180 -8.88 6.81 1.50
C ILE A 180 -7.71 5.90 1.88
N ALA A 181 -6.77 6.39 2.70
CA ALA A 181 -5.63 5.60 3.16
C ALA A 181 -6.09 4.35 3.94
N GLY A 182 -7.04 4.50 4.85
CA GLY A 182 -7.58 3.42 5.67
C GLY A 182 -8.27 2.35 4.83
N VAL A 183 -9.16 2.74 3.92
CA VAL A 183 -9.87 1.80 3.05
C VAL A 183 -8.91 1.10 2.09
N ASN A 184 -7.91 1.81 1.55
CA ASN A 184 -6.88 1.19 0.71
C ASN A 184 -6.04 0.17 1.50
N SER A 185 -5.66 0.49 2.75
CA SER A 185 -4.97 -0.46 3.63
C SER A 185 -5.84 -1.69 3.92
N CYS A 186 -7.15 -1.53 4.15
CA CYS A 186 -8.09 -2.64 4.32
C CYS A 186 -8.14 -3.53 3.08
N MET A 187 -8.16 -2.96 1.87
CA MET A 187 -8.07 -3.71 0.61
C MET A 187 -6.83 -4.62 0.60
N ILE A 188 -5.68 -4.08 0.98
CA ILE A 188 -4.41 -4.83 1.04
C ILE A 188 -4.50 -5.95 2.09
N PHE A 189 -5.05 -5.68 3.27
CA PHE A 189 -5.21 -6.71 4.31
C PHE A 189 -6.22 -7.79 3.93
N PHE A 190 -7.21 -7.53 3.08
CA PHE A 190 -8.03 -8.59 2.49
C PHE A 190 -7.19 -9.52 1.59
N GLY A 191 -6.15 -9.01 0.92
CA GLY A 191 -5.17 -9.83 0.22
C GLY A 191 -4.38 -10.74 1.18
N LEU A 192 -3.93 -10.21 2.32
CA LEU A 192 -3.31 -11.03 3.39
C LEU A 192 -4.28 -12.11 3.91
N MET A 193 -5.53 -11.73 4.17
CA MET A 193 -6.56 -12.70 4.61
C MET A 193 -6.77 -13.81 3.58
N GLN A 194 -6.71 -13.50 2.28
CA GLN A 194 -6.78 -14.51 1.23
C GLN A 194 -5.64 -15.53 1.36
N GLU A 195 -4.41 -15.09 1.63
CA GLU A 195 -3.26 -16.00 1.83
C GLU A 195 -3.32 -16.80 3.15
N VAL A 196 -3.88 -16.20 4.19
CA VAL A 196 -4.00 -16.86 5.50
C VAL A 196 -5.06 -17.95 5.48
N PHE A 197 -6.22 -17.69 4.89
CA PHE A 197 -7.37 -18.58 4.96
C PHE A 197 -7.47 -19.56 3.79
N THR A 198 -6.80 -19.29 2.67
CA THR A 198 -6.91 -20.11 1.47
C THR A 198 -5.53 -20.40 0.88
N LYS A 199 -5.32 -21.65 0.48
CA LYS A 199 -4.10 -22.05 -0.24
C LYS A 199 -4.39 -22.26 -1.72
N PRO A 200 -3.45 -21.87 -2.61
CA PRO A 200 -3.59 -22.10 -4.05
C PRO A 200 -3.85 -23.58 -4.39
N GLY A 201 -4.68 -23.82 -5.36
CA GLY A 201 -4.99 -25.17 -5.87
C GLY A 201 -5.90 -26.05 -5.01
N LYS A 202 -6.35 -25.57 -3.85
CA LYS A 202 -7.40 -26.20 -3.03
C LYS A 202 -8.68 -25.39 -3.21
N GLY A 203 -9.84 -25.90 -2.77
CA GLY A 203 -11.10 -25.17 -2.87
C GLY A 203 -10.94 -23.72 -2.40
N VAL A 204 -10.88 -22.76 -3.35
CA VAL A 204 -10.53 -21.37 -3.07
C VAL A 204 -11.74 -20.63 -2.54
N ASN A 205 -11.64 -20.12 -1.31
CA ASN A 205 -12.62 -19.17 -0.79
C ASN A 205 -12.29 -17.76 -1.31
N TRP A 206 -13.09 -17.26 -2.23
CA TRP A 206 -12.91 -15.95 -2.85
C TRP A 206 -13.47 -14.78 -2.04
N MET A 207 -14.07 -15.03 -0.88
CA MET A 207 -14.70 -13.98 -0.06
C MET A 207 -13.74 -12.83 0.30
N PRO A 208 -12.52 -13.09 0.82
CA PRO A 208 -11.59 -12.01 1.12
C PRO A 208 -11.21 -11.22 -0.14
N TYR A 209 -10.98 -11.89 -1.26
CA TYR A 209 -10.67 -11.25 -2.54
C TYR A 209 -11.81 -10.31 -3.00
N ILE A 210 -13.07 -10.76 -2.95
CA ILE A 210 -14.24 -9.97 -3.33
C ILE A 210 -14.37 -8.73 -2.43
N PHE A 211 -14.21 -8.88 -1.12
CA PHE A 211 -14.23 -7.74 -0.20
C PHE A 211 -13.07 -6.78 -0.45
N GLY A 212 -11.90 -7.30 -0.80
CA GLY A 212 -10.76 -6.50 -1.24
C GLY A 212 -11.07 -5.69 -2.50
N CYS A 213 -11.70 -6.30 -3.51
CA CYS A 213 -12.12 -5.58 -4.73
C CYS A 213 -13.13 -4.47 -4.42
N PHE A 214 -14.11 -4.73 -3.53
CA PHE A 214 -15.07 -3.72 -3.10
C PHE A 214 -14.37 -2.55 -2.38
N ALA A 215 -13.52 -2.84 -1.40
CA ALA A 215 -12.76 -1.81 -0.69
C ALA A 215 -11.87 -1.01 -1.66
N GLY A 216 -11.20 -1.69 -2.60
CA GLY A 216 -10.32 -1.05 -3.58
C GLY A 216 -11.05 -0.16 -4.58
N ALA A 217 -12.32 -0.43 -4.87
CA ALA A 217 -13.13 0.42 -5.77
C ALA A 217 -13.44 1.80 -5.17
N ILE A 218 -13.51 1.92 -3.83
CA ILE A 218 -13.93 3.16 -3.16
C ILE A 218 -12.96 4.33 -3.42
N PRO A 219 -11.63 4.23 -3.22
CA PRO A 219 -10.71 5.31 -3.53
C PRO A 219 -10.77 5.76 -4.99
N TRP A 220 -10.89 4.81 -5.92
CA TRP A 220 -10.99 5.12 -7.35
C TRP A 220 -12.32 5.80 -7.72
N ALA A 221 -13.43 5.42 -7.07
CA ALA A 221 -14.71 6.11 -7.22
C ALA A 221 -14.62 7.56 -6.73
N ILE A 222 -13.96 7.82 -5.59
CA ILE A 222 -13.75 9.17 -5.08
C ILE A 222 -12.94 10.00 -6.08
N VAL A 223 -11.84 9.45 -6.60
CA VAL A 223 -11.01 10.12 -7.61
C VAL A 223 -11.82 10.43 -8.87
N ALA A 224 -12.60 9.48 -9.37
CA ALA A 224 -13.44 9.68 -10.56
C ALA A 224 -14.50 10.77 -10.35
N ILE A 225 -15.18 10.79 -9.20
CA ILE A 225 -16.16 11.84 -8.86
C ILE A 225 -15.49 13.21 -8.78
N GLN A 226 -14.30 13.26 -8.16
CA GLN A 226 -13.55 14.52 -8.01
C GLN A 226 -13.15 15.10 -9.38
N ILE A 227 -12.64 14.25 -10.28
CA ILE A 227 -12.28 14.67 -11.65
C ILE A 227 -13.52 15.12 -12.43
N ALA A 228 -14.62 14.36 -12.39
CA ALA A 228 -15.85 14.74 -13.06
C ALA A 228 -16.37 16.10 -12.56
N SER A 229 -16.30 16.33 -11.24
CA SER A 229 -16.72 17.60 -10.64
C SER A 229 -15.79 18.77 -11.02
N ALA A 230 -14.49 18.50 -11.20
CA ALA A 230 -13.53 19.51 -11.65
C ALA A 230 -13.77 19.89 -13.11
N GLU A 231 -14.06 18.91 -13.98
CA GLU A 231 -14.38 19.17 -15.40
C GLU A 231 -15.68 19.97 -15.57
N GLU A 232 -16.74 19.64 -14.82
CA GLU A 232 -18.00 20.39 -14.88
C GLU A 232 -17.85 21.88 -14.53
N ARG A 233 -16.86 22.22 -13.71
CA ARG A 233 -16.69 23.57 -13.14
C ARG A 233 -15.46 24.30 -13.69
N ALA A 234 -14.74 23.69 -14.59
CA ALA A 234 -13.58 24.30 -15.18
C ALA A 234 -13.98 25.54 -16.01
N ILE A 235 -13.39 26.67 -15.68
CA ILE A 235 -13.62 27.92 -16.38
C ILE A 235 -12.75 27.99 -17.63
N ASP A 236 -11.52 27.50 -17.56
CA ASP A 236 -10.54 27.46 -18.65
C ASP A 236 -9.76 26.14 -18.68
N GLY A 237 -9.90 25.37 -19.76
CA GLY A 237 -9.00 24.25 -20.08
C GLY A 237 -9.19 22.93 -19.37
N GLY A 238 -10.06 22.82 -18.38
CA GLY A 238 -10.35 21.55 -17.68
C GLY A 238 -9.19 20.99 -16.86
N VAL A 239 -9.29 19.70 -16.51
CA VAL A 239 -8.24 18.99 -15.78
C VAL A 239 -7.05 18.72 -16.69
N PRO A 240 -5.79 19.03 -16.27
CA PRO A 240 -4.61 18.82 -17.09
C PRO A 240 -4.47 17.37 -17.58
N GLY A 241 -4.11 17.18 -18.85
CA GLY A 241 -4.05 15.85 -19.49
C GLY A 241 -3.12 14.84 -18.79
N PHE A 242 -2.05 15.32 -18.11
CA PHE A 242 -1.16 14.44 -17.36
C PHE A 242 -1.87 13.77 -16.15
N VAL A 243 -2.86 14.43 -15.55
CA VAL A 243 -3.64 13.87 -14.43
C VAL A 243 -4.40 12.63 -14.91
N TYR A 244 -5.02 12.69 -16.10
CA TYR A 244 -5.63 11.52 -16.73
C TYR A 244 -4.61 10.42 -17.00
N GLY A 245 -3.41 10.79 -17.47
CA GLY A 245 -2.31 9.85 -17.69
C GLY A 245 -1.94 9.08 -16.39
N ILE A 246 -1.82 9.80 -15.26
CA ILE A 246 -1.58 9.23 -13.94
C ILE A 246 -2.73 8.28 -13.57
N ILE A 247 -3.96 8.75 -13.60
CA ILE A 247 -5.13 7.98 -13.18
C ILE A 247 -5.26 6.67 -13.97
N ILE A 248 -5.25 6.76 -15.30
CA ILE A 248 -5.45 5.60 -16.18
C ILE A 248 -4.32 4.60 -16.00
N SER A 249 -3.06 5.06 -16.05
CA SER A 249 -1.92 4.15 -15.92
C SER A 249 -1.90 3.47 -14.55
N LEU A 250 -2.11 4.21 -13.46
CA LEU A 250 -2.09 3.64 -12.11
C LEU A 250 -3.31 2.77 -11.83
N PHE A 251 -4.50 3.12 -12.31
CA PHE A 251 -5.67 2.25 -12.24
C PHE A 251 -5.39 0.89 -12.89
N LEU A 252 -4.81 0.88 -14.09
CA LEU A 252 -4.44 -0.35 -14.77
C LEU A 252 -3.40 -1.13 -13.96
N PHE A 253 -2.33 -0.48 -13.48
CA PHE A 253 -1.31 -1.15 -12.69
C PHE A 253 -1.82 -1.71 -11.38
N PHE A 254 -2.64 -0.99 -10.63
CA PHE A 254 -3.24 -1.51 -9.40
C PHE A 254 -4.09 -2.76 -9.66
N ASN A 255 -4.83 -2.80 -10.77
CA ASN A 255 -5.61 -3.98 -11.12
C ASN A 255 -4.74 -5.18 -11.53
N THR A 256 -3.50 -4.98 -12.03
CA THR A 256 -2.60 -6.11 -12.35
C THR A 256 -2.24 -6.94 -11.12
N PHE A 257 -2.16 -6.33 -9.92
CA PHE A 257 -1.92 -7.05 -8.66
C PHE A 257 -3.07 -8.01 -8.34
N SER A 258 -4.30 -7.56 -8.55
CA SER A 258 -5.51 -8.35 -8.41
C SER A 258 -5.54 -9.53 -9.41
N VAL A 259 -5.21 -9.26 -10.66
CA VAL A 259 -5.11 -10.29 -11.71
C VAL A 259 -4.01 -11.31 -11.37
N ASN A 260 -2.83 -10.88 -10.92
CA ASN A 260 -1.75 -11.77 -10.51
C ASN A 260 -2.18 -12.73 -9.39
N MET A 261 -2.95 -12.22 -8.40
CA MET A 261 -3.53 -13.06 -7.34
C MET A 261 -4.47 -14.12 -7.92
N VAL A 262 -5.38 -13.75 -8.82
CA VAL A 262 -6.31 -14.70 -9.45
C VAL A 262 -5.55 -15.77 -10.21
N LEU A 263 -4.53 -15.41 -11.00
CA LEU A 263 -3.72 -16.36 -11.75
C LEU A 263 -2.96 -17.34 -10.83
N GLN A 264 -2.45 -16.83 -9.70
CA GLN A 264 -1.74 -17.62 -8.69
C GLN A 264 -2.69 -18.61 -8.00
N TYR A 265 -3.88 -18.17 -7.57
CA TYR A 265 -4.85 -19.02 -6.90
C TYR A 265 -5.51 -20.04 -7.86
N LYS A 266 -5.71 -19.68 -9.12
CA LYS A 266 -6.17 -20.59 -10.17
C LYS A 266 -5.05 -21.47 -10.75
N GLN A 267 -3.80 -21.26 -10.33
CA GLN A 267 -2.63 -22.02 -10.79
C GLN A 267 -2.46 -22.07 -12.32
N VAL A 268 -2.64 -20.92 -12.98
CA VAL A 268 -2.59 -20.82 -14.44
C VAL A 268 -1.13 -20.81 -14.94
N GLY A 269 -0.75 -21.75 -15.81
CA GLY A 269 0.57 -21.76 -16.47
C GLY A 269 1.73 -21.70 -15.47
N LYS A 270 2.58 -20.67 -15.55
CA LYS A 270 3.74 -20.47 -14.67
C LYS A 270 3.35 -20.10 -13.23
N TRP A 271 2.15 -19.60 -12.98
CA TRP A 271 1.64 -19.28 -11.65
C TRP A 271 1.33 -20.51 -10.79
N LYS A 272 1.50 -21.73 -11.32
CA LYS A 272 1.54 -22.96 -10.51
C LYS A 272 2.69 -22.95 -9.51
N ASP A 273 3.80 -22.28 -9.84
CA ASP A 273 4.88 -22.00 -8.90
C ASP A 273 4.57 -20.70 -8.12
N TYR A 274 4.39 -20.80 -6.82
CA TYR A 274 4.13 -19.67 -5.96
C TYR A 274 5.23 -18.60 -6.06
N LEU A 275 6.51 -19.00 -6.13
CA LEU A 275 7.63 -18.06 -6.25
C LEU A 275 7.64 -17.29 -7.59
N TYR A 276 7.03 -17.85 -8.64
CA TYR A 276 6.83 -17.10 -9.87
C TYR A 276 5.86 -15.93 -9.66
N GLY A 277 4.72 -16.17 -9.03
CA GLY A 277 3.75 -15.11 -8.66
C GLY A 277 4.37 -14.04 -7.76
N GLU A 278 5.22 -14.44 -6.80
CA GLU A 278 5.97 -13.51 -5.96
C GLU A 278 6.89 -12.58 -6.76
N LYS A 279 7.65 -13.11 -7.71
CA LYS A 279 8.50 -12.30 -8.60
C LYS A 279 7.67 -11.32 -9.43
N VAL A 280 6.50 -11.74 -9.88
CA VAL A 280 5.58 -10.86 -10.62
C VAL A 280 5.10 -9.73 -9.73
N TYR A 281 4.73 -9.99 -8.45
CA TYR A 281 4.39 -8.92 -7.49
C TYR A 281 5.53 -7.93 -7.30
N LEU A 282 6.77 -8.40 -7.12
CA LEU A 282 7.94 -7.54 -6.96
C LEU A 282 8.16 -6.64 -8.18
N LEU A 283 8.05 -7.21 -9.38
CA LEU A 283 8.21 -6.46 -10.64
C LEU A 283 7.09 -5.43 -10.83
N MET A 284 5.84 -5.80 -10.58
CA MET A 284 4.71 -4.89 -10.69
C MET A 284 4.82 -3.73 -9.69
N SER A 285 5.29 -4.01 -8.46
CA SER A 285 5.53 -2.98 -7.44
C SER A 285 6.58 -1.97 -7.91
N LEU A 286 7.71 -2.46 -8.46
CA LEU A 286 8.73 -1.58 -9.03
C LEU A 286 8.14 -0.70 -10.14
N ILE A 287 7.45 -1.30 -11.11
CA ILE A 287 6.91 -0.58 -12.27
C ILE A 287 5.88 0.48 -11.81
N ALA A 288 4.91 0.11 -10.98
CA ALA A 288 3.86 1.01 -10.52
C ALA A 288 4.44 2.21 -9.74
N LYS A 289 5.36 1.96 -8.81
CA LYS A 289 6.02 3.02 -8.03
C LYS A 289 6.90 3.91 -8.90
N THR A 290 7.64 3.33 -9.84
CA THR A 290 8.48 4.07 -10.78
C THR A 290 7.62 4.97 -11.67
N ILE A 291 6.56 4.43 -12.28
CA ILE A 291 5.69 5.21 -13.18
C ILE A 291 5.05 6.37 -12.41
N LEU A 292 4.47 6.14 -11.25
CA LEU A 292 3.88 7.22 -10.45
C LEU A 292 4.93 8.29 -10.11
N ALA A 293 6.08 7.88 -9.56
CA ALA A 293 7.12 8.80 -9.15
C ALA A 293 7.60 9.70 -10.29
N TRP A 294 7.90 9.12 -11.45
CA TRP A 294 8.40 9.88 -12.58
C TRP A 294 7.32 10.65 -13.34
N GLN A 295 6.07 10.20 -13.35
CA GLN A 295 4.96 11.01 -13.87
C GLN A 295 4.73 12.26 -13.02
N VAL A 296 4.76 12.12 -11.68
CA VAL A 296 4.64 13.27 -10.78
C VAL A 296 5.84 14.20 -10.93
N PHE A 297 7.06 13.63 -10.97
CA PHE A 297 8.27 14.42 -11.17
C PHE A 297 8.20 15.24 -12.47
N ALA A 298 7.97 14.59 -13.59
CA ALA A 298 8.00 15.25 -14.91
C ALA A 298 6.94 16.32 -15.12
N ASN A 299 5.82 16.28 -14.38
CA ASN A 299 4.72 17.21 -14.59
C ASN A 299 4.55 18.24 -13.45
N VAL A 300 5.12 18.00 -12.28
CA VAL A 300 4.87 18.84 -11.09
C VAL A 300 6.15 19.21 -10.34
N LEU A 301 7.15 18.35 -10.33
CA LEU A 301 8.33 18.48 -9.45
C LEU A 301 9.61 18.93 -10.16
N VAL A 302 9.59 19.08 -11.47
CA VAL A 302 10.75 19.64 -12.22
C VAL A 302 10.97 21.07 -11.76
N PRO A 303 12.22 21.48 -11.40
CA PRO A 303 12.58 22.84 -10.98
C PRO A 303 12.27 23.91 -12.02
#